data_a60494fdf7128bdeda03b6b35cfdeb58
#
_entry.id   a60494fdf7128bdeda03b6b35cfdeb58
#
_cell.length_a   1.000
_cell.length_b   1.000
_cell.length_c   1.000
_cell.angle_alpha   90.00
_cell.angle_beta   90.00
_cell.angle_gamma   90.00
#
_symmetry.space_group_name_H-M   'P 1'
#
loop_
_entity.id
_entity.type
_entity.pdbx_description
1 polymer ?
#
loop_
_entity_poly.entity_id
_entity_poly.type
_entity_poly.pdbx_seq_one_letter_code
_entity_poly.pdbx_strand_id
1 'polypeptide(L)'
;MKKLMIVGGTGFFGKSFIDCFIRKKLDKWFISKLIIISRNANKFKKNYKELVGRNISFITMDIKVAKSLPQADYIIHAAASTNEKKYLKNIQKEINNNKKSLINFCSLIGDKKFIKSNIVYLSSGAVYG
;
A
#
# COMPACT_ATOMS: atom_id res chain seq x y z
N MET A 1 -11.60 -6.34 16.23
CA MET A 1 -10.60 -5.30 15.86
C MET A 1 -9.91 -5.69 14.56
N LYS A 2 -9.94 -4.81 13.59
CA LYS A 2 -9.47 -5.10 12.22
C LYS A 2 -8.22 -4.30 11.86
N LYS A 3 -7.43 -4.86 10.94
CA LYS A 3 -6.19 -4.26 10.43
C LYS A 3 -6.39 -3.84 8.98
N LEU A 4 -6.02 -2.61 8.64
CA LEU A 4 -5.93 -2.12 7.27
C LEU A 4 -4.46 -2.06 6.85
N MET A 5 -4.11 -2.72 5.76
CA MET A 5 -2.79 -2.65 5.13
C MET A 5 -2.86 -1.84 3.85
N ILE A 6 -1.94 -0.90 3.68
CA ILE A 6 -1.82 -0.09 2.47
C ILE A 6 -0.45 -0.33 1.85
N VAL A 7 -0.45 -0.96 0.69
CA VAL A 7 0.75 -1.17 -0.11
C VAL A 7 0.94 0.06 -1.01
N GLY A 8 2.08 0.72 -0.88
CA GLY A 8 2.30 2.05 -1.47
C GLY A 8 1.77 3.21 -0.61
N GLY A 9 1.68 2.99 0.68
CA GLY A 9 1.03 3.89 1.64
C GLY A 9 1.76 5.20 1.97
N THR A 10 2.87 5.51 1.32
CA THR A 10 3.57 6.80 1.48
C THR A 10 3.21 7.82 0.39
N GLY A 11 2.38 7.44 -0.57
CA GLY A 11 1.85 8.32 -1.60
C GLY A 11 0.61 9.11 -1.14
N PHE A 12 -0.05 9.75 -2.10
CA PHE A 12 -1.22 10.59 -1.86
C PHE A 12 -2.35 9.86 -1.10
N PHE A 13 -2.75 8.69 -1.59
CA PHE A 13 -3.81 7.90 -0.94
C PHE A 13 -3.41 7.44 0.46
N GLY A 14 -2.18 6.97 0.63
CA GLY A 14 -1.69 6.53 1.92
C GLY A 14 -1.72 7.62 2.97
N LYS A 15 -1.29 8.84 2.63
CA LYS A 15 -1.35 10.00 3.52
C LYS A 15 -2.79 10.33 3.92
N SER A 16 -3.73 10.26 2.96
CA SER A 16 -5.14 10.49 3.22
C SER A 16 -5.74 9.45 4.17
N PHE A 17 -5.38 8.18 4.00
CA PHE A 17 -5.80 7.12 4.93
C PHE A 17 -5.20 7.26 6.32
N ILE A 18 -3.94 7.70 6.43
CA ILE A 18 -3.30 8.00 7.72
C ILE A 18 -4.07 9.12 8.43
N ASP A 19 -4.39 10.21 7.73
CA ASP A 19 -5.18 11.31 8.28
C ASP A 19 -6.57 10.82 8.74
N CYS A 20 -7.27 10.05 7.92
CA CYS A 20 -8.56 9.46 8.28
C CYS A 20 -8.45 8.56 9.52
N PHE A 21 -7.38 7.78 9.64
CA PHE A 21 -7.14 6.92 10.80
C PHE A 21 -6.92 7.73 12.08
N ILE A 22 -6.06 8.75 12.02
CA ILE A 22 -5.78 9.64 13.16
C ILE A 22 -7.04 10.36 13.62
N ARG A 23 -7.88 10.80 12.69
CA ARG A 23 -9.16 11.46 12.96
C ARG A 23 -10.28 10.49 13.33
N LYS A 24 -9.98 9.20 13.55
CA LYS A 24 -10.95 8.15 13.92
C LYS A 24 -12.07 7.93 12.91
N LYS A 25 -11.91 8.39 11.68
CA LYS A 25 -12.92 8.21 10.62
C LYS A 25 -13.05 6.76 10.17
N LEU A 26 -12.07 5.92 10.49
CA LEU A 26 -12.06 4.49 10.16
C LEU A 26 -12.67 3.59 11.25
N ASP A 27 -13.04 4.16 12.39
CA ASP A 27 -13.61 3.41 13.53
C ASP A 27 -14.93 2.72 13.17
N LYS A 28 -15.72 3.30 12.27
CA LYS A 28 -16.97 2.72 11.77
C LYS A 28 -16.79 1.37 11.04
N TRP A 29 -15.58 1.06 10.59
CA TRP A 29 -15.22 -0.25 10.01
C TRP A 29 -14.42 -1.12 10.99
N PHE A 30 -14.35 -0.72 12.27
CA PHE A 30 -13.59 -1.42 13.31
C PHE A 30 -12.10 -1.51 13.04
N ILE A 31 -11.55 -0.60 12.24
CA ILE A 31 -10.12 -0.56 11.92
C ILE A 31 -9.37 0.08 13.10
N SER A 32 -8.58 -0.73 13.78
CA SER A 32 -7.82 -0.33 14.97
C SER A 32 -6.30 -0.30 14.75
N LYS A 33 -5.85 -0.82 13.61
CA LYS A 33 -4.42 -0.82 13.24
C LYS A 33 -4.25 -0.54 11.76
N LEU A 34 -3.28 0.33 11.47
CA LEU A 34 -2.85 0.67 10.12
C LEU A 34 -1.45 0.12 9.85
N ILE A 35 -1.25 -0.55 8.72
CA ILE A 35 0.03 -1.07 8.29
C ILE A 35 0.38 -0.40 6.96
N ILE A 36 1.45 0.37 6.95
CA ILE A 36 1.94 1.08 5.77
C ILE A 36 3.14 0.36 5.20
N ILE A 37 3.03 -0.11 3.98
CA ILE A 37 4.10 -0.76 3.24
C ILE A 37 4.56 0.15 2.10
N SER A 38 5.85 0.43 2.04
CA SER A 38 6.46 1.22 0.98
C SER A 38 7.97 1.00 0.95
N ARG A 39 8.58 1.18 -0.21
CA ARG A 39 10.05 1.23 -0.33
C ARG A 39 10.66 2.38 0.49
N ASN A 40 9.90 3.45 0.70
CA ASN A 40 10.31 4.67 1.40
C ASN A 40 9.73 4.79 2.81
N ALA A 41 9.20 3.72 3.40
CA ALA A 41 8.50 3.77 4.69
C ALA A 41 9.38 4.35 5.82
N ASN A 42 10.65 3.97 5.90
CA ASN A 42 11.56 4.49 6.92
C ASN A 42 11.83 6.00 6.75
N LYS A 43 12.02 6.47 5.53
CA LYS A 43 12.18 7.90 5.23
C LYS A 43 10.92 8.68 5.58
N PHE A 44 9.77 8.15 5.20
CA PHE A 44 8.47 8.73 5.53
C PHE A 44 8.29 8.83 7.05
N LYS A 45 8.56 7.77 7.79
CA LYS A 45 8.49 7.74 9.26
C LYS A 45 9.37 8.82 9.91
N LYS A 46 10.58 9.05 9.39
CA LYS A 46 11.48 10.11 9.91
C LYS A 46 10.90 11.52 9.71
N ASN A 47 10.23 11.75 8.59
CA ASN A 47 9.64 13.05 8.26
C ASN A 47 8.31 13.31 9.00
N TYR A 48 7.64 12.25 9.47
CA TYR A 48 6.33 12.32 10.14
C TYR A 48 6.37 11.61 11.49
N LYS A 49 7.31 12.04 12.35
CA LYS A 49 7.53 11.44 13.67
C LYS A 49 6.31 11.44 14.56
N GLU A 50 5.43 12.42 14.39
CA GLU A 50 4.16 12.56 15.11
C GLU A 50 3.18 11.41 14.86
N LEU A 51 3.37 10.65 13.78
CA LEU A 51 2.56 9.48 13.43
C LEU A 51 3.02 8.20 14.10
N VAL A 52 4.20 8.22 14.74
CA VAL A 52 4.77 7.03 15.35
C VAL A 52 4.05 6.71 16.67
N GLY A 53 3.74 5.45 16.91
CA GLY A 53 3.15 4.98 18.17
C GLY A 53 1.62 5.07 18.25
N ARG A 54 0.94 5.43 17.16
CA ARG A 54 -0.54 5.55 17.11
C ARG A 54 -1.23 4.34 16.48
N ASN A 55 -0.80 3.14 16.78
CA ASN A 55 -1.26 1.91 16.11
C ASN A 55 -1.01 1.93 14.59
N ILE A 56 0.03 2.64 14.15
CA ILE A 56 0.48 2.70 12.77
C ILE A 56 1.85 2.03 12.68
N SER A 57 1.94 0.99 11.87
CA SER A 57 3.20 0.29 11.59
C SER A 57 3.71 0.68 10.21
N PHE A 58 4.99 1.04 10.12
CA PHE A 58 5.67 1.35 8.86
C PHE A 58 6.63 0.22 8.53
N ILE A 59 6.47 -0.39 7.35
CA ILE A 59 7.29 -1.51 6.90
C ILE A 59 7.95 -1.12 5.57
N THR A 60 9.28 -1.07 5.56
CA THR A 60 10.04 -0.87 4.33
C THR A 60 10.09 -2.17 3.55
N MET A 61 9.48 -2.17 2.38
CA MET A 61 9.37 -3.36 1.55
C MET A 61 9.15 -2.96 0.09
N ASP A 62 9.82 -3.64 -0.82
CA ASP A 62 9.55 -3.59 -2.26
C ASP A 62 8.62 -4.76 -2.62
N ILE A 63 7.40 -4.44 -3.03
CA ILE A 63 6.39 -5.46 -3.35
C ILE A 63 6.80 -6.35 -4.53
N LYS A 64 7.66 -5.90 -5.42
CA LYS A 64 8.15 -6.71 -6.56
C LYS A 64 8.90 -7.95 -6.13
N VAL A 65 9.58 -7.89 -4.99
CA VAL A 65 10.50 -8.93 -4.51
C VAL A 65 10.13 -9.44 -3.12
N ALA A 66 9.08 -8.93 -2.53
CA ALA A 66 8.60 -9.37 -1.22
C ALA A 66 8.24 -10.87 -1.23
N LYS A 67 8.60 -11.56 -0.16
CA LYS A 67 8.33 -13.00 0.01
C LYS A 67 7.09 -13.29 0.85
N SER A 68 6.64 -12.33 1.64
CA SER A 68 5.43 -12.44 2.46
C SER A 68 4.88 -11.05 2.79
N LEU A 69 3.61 -11.01 3.12
CA LEU A 69 2.93 -9.82 3.63
C LEU A 69 2.40 -10.07 5.04
N PRO A 70 2.34 -9.08 5.91
CA PRO A 70 1.67 -9.22 7.21
C PRO A 70 0.18 -9.47 7.00
N GLN A 71 -0.44 -10.20 7.94
CA GLN A 71 -1.88 -10.44 7.90
C GLN A 71 -2.66 -9.15 8.11
N ALA A 72 -3.68 -8.94 7.29
CA ALA A 72 -4.61 -7.81 7.40
C ALA A 72 -6.02 -8.22 6.95
N ASP A 73 -7.02 -7.56 7.48
CA ASP A 73 -8.43 -7.80 7.14
C ASP A 73 -8.85 -7.02 5.89
N TYR A 74 -8.28 -5.84 5.73
CA TYR A 74 -8.45 -4.98 4.56
C TYR A 74 -7.08 -4.68 3.95
N ILE A 75 -7.00 -4.76 2.64
CA ILE A 75 -5.76 -4.50 1.89
C ILE A 75 -6.07 -3.54 0.75
N ILE A 76 -5.35 -2.43 0.69
CA ILE A 76 -5.40 -1.48 -0.43
C ILE A 76 -4.05 -1.51 -1.14
N HIS A 77 -4.06 -1.85 -2.41
CA HIS A 77 -2.87 -1.78 -3.25
C HIS A 77 -2.86 -0.45 -4.01
N ALA A 78 -1.96 0.43 -3.61
CA ALA A 78 -1.75 1.76 -4.22
C ALA A 78 -0.30 1.95 -4.72
N ALA A 79 0.46 0.87 -4.81
CA ALA A 79 1.87 0.90 -5.18
C ALA A 79 2.04 0.79 -6.70
N ALA A 80 1.80 1.87 -7.41
CA ALA A 80 2.12 1.97 -8.83
C ALA A 80 2.97 3.22 -9.09
N SER A 81 3.90 3.15 -10.03
CA SER A 81 4.60 4.34 -10.49
C SER A 81 3.66 5.17 -11.36
N THR A 82 3.42 6.40 -10.92
CA THR A 82 2.64 7.40 -11.68
C THR A 82 3.51 8.57 -12.11
N ASN A 83 4.83 8.44 -12.00
CA ASN A 83 5.76 9.50 -12.34
C ASN A 83 5.93 9.59 -13.85
N GLU A 84 5.29 10.59 -14.45
CA GLU A 84 5.32 10.85 -15.89
C GLU A 84 6.75 10.96 -16.45
N LYS A 85 7.66 11.63 -15.74
CA LYS A 85 9.06 11.77 -16.17
C LYS A 85 9.77 10.42 -16.30
N LYS A 86 9.48 9.48 -15.41
CA LYS A 86 10.02 8.12 -15.48
C LYS A 86 9.44 7.36 -16.68
N TYR A 87 8.13 7.50 -16.94
CA TYR A 87 7.48 6.90 -18.10
C TYR A 87 8.05 7.45 -19.41
N LEU A 88 8.19 8.75 -19.53
CA LEU A 88 8.79 9.38 -20.70
C LEU A 88 10.24 8.94 -20.93
N LYS A 89 10.99 8.67 -19.86
CA LYS A 89 12.38 8.22 -19.95
C LYS A 89 12.52 6.77 -20.40
N ASN A 90 11.67 5.87 -19.91
CA ASN A 90 11.68 4.45 -20.30
C ASN A 90 10.33 3.79 -19.99
N ILE A 91 9.39 3.89 -20.92
CA ILE A 91 8.03 3.34 -20.80
C ILE A 91 8.05 1.84 -20.54
N GLN A 92 8.85 1.09 -21.30
CA GLN A 92 8.88 -0.38 -21.19
C GLN A 92 9.36 -0.84 -19.81
N LYS A 93 10.34 -0.15 -19.24
CA LYS A 93 10.84 -0.44 -17.90
C LYS A 93 9.75 -0.22 -16.83
N GLU A 94 9.01 0.89 -16.92
CA GLU A 94 7.94 1.20 -15.96
C GLU A 94 6.77 0.21 -16.09
N ILE A 95 6.38 -0.16 -17.30
CA ILE A 95 5.36 -1.18 -17.54
C ILE A 95 5.79 -2.51 -16.93
N ASN A 96 7.03 -2.94 -17.19
CA ASN A 96 7.56 -4.20 -16.65
C ASN A 96 7.64 -4.19 -15.11
N ASN A 97 8.06 -3.08 -14.52
CA ASN A 97 8.09 -2.92 -13.06
C ASN A 97 6.70 -3.02 -12.43
N ASN A 98 5.72 -2.33 -13.01
CA ASN A 98 4.33 -2.37 -12.53
C ASN A 98 3.74 -3.77 -12.70
N LYS A 99 4.02 -4.45 -13.81
CA LYS A 99 3.58 -5.83 -14.06
C LYS A 99 4.17 -6.80 -13.05
N LYS A 100 5.48 -6.75 -12.80
CA LYS A 100 6.15 -7.60 -11.80
C LYS A 100 5.59 -7.36 -10.39
N SER A 101 5.39 -6.10 -10.02
CA SER A 101 4.80 -5.70 -8.74
C SER A 101 3.40 -6.31 -8.56
N LEU A 102 2.55 -6.19 -9.57
CA LEU A 102 1.18 -6.72 -9.53
C LEU A 102 1.17 -8.25 -9.47
N ILE A 103 1.98 -8.93 -10.29
CA ILE A 103 2.06 -10.40 -10.31
C ILE A 103 2.52 -10.92 -8.95
N ASN A 104 3.57 -10.34 -8.37
CA ASN A 104 4.05 -10.74 -7.06
C ASN A 104 3.01 -10.47 -5.96
N PHE A 105 2.36 -9.32 -5.99
CA PHE A 105 1.27 -9.00 -5.06
C PHE A 105 0.15 -10.05 -5.13
N CYS A 106 -0.33 -10.39 -6.33
CA CYS A 106 -1.35 -11.42 -6.51
C CYS A 106 -0.92 -12.78 -5.97
N SER A 107 0.34 -13.15 -6.17
CA SER A 107 0.92 -14.38 -5.60
C SER A 107 0.91 -14.36 -4.07
N LEU A 108 1.29 -13.24 -3.46
CA LEU A 108 1.36 -13.09 -2.00
C LEU A 108 -0.02 -13.14 -1.34
N ILE A 109 -1.03 -12.51 -1.92
CA ILE A 109 -2.41 -12.53 -1.39
C ILE A 109 -3.14 -13.85 -1.63
N GLY A 110 -2.59 -14.74 -2.47
CA GLY A 110 -3.05 -16.11 -2.62
C GLY A 110 -2.81 -17.00 -1.40
N ASP A 111 -2.02 -16.54 -0.43
CA ASP A 111 -1.79 -17.25 0.83
C ASP A 111 -3.12 -17.41 1.61
N LYS A 112 -3.32 -18.57 2.23
CA LYS A 112 -4.54 -18.93 3.00
C LYS A 112 -4.89 -17.90 4.09
N LYS A 113 -3.91 -17.21 4.65
CA LYS A 113 -4.13 -16.15 5.67
C LYS A 113 -4.95 -14.96 5.17
N PHE A 114 -5.05 -14.78 3.85
CA PHE A 114 -5.82 -13.69 3.23
C PHE A 114 -7.18 -14.11 2.71
N ILE A 115 -7.59 -15.37 2.90
CA ILE A 115 -8.86 -15.90 2.34
C ILE A 115 -10.10 -15.10 2.77
N LYS A 116 -10.06 -14.44 3.92
CA LYS A 116 -11.13 -13.58 4.44
C LYS A 116 -10.83 -12.09 4.31
N SER A 117 -9.74 -11.73 3.65
CA SER A 117 -9.35 -10.32 3.48
C SER A 117 -10.12 -9.69 2.33
N ASN A 118 -10.55 -8.45 2.53
CA ASN A 118 -11.12 -7.62 1.47
C ASN A 118 -9.99 -6.81 0.81
N ILE A 119 -9.87 -6.94 -0.51
CA ILE A 119 -8.75 -6.36 -1.25
C ILE A 119 -9.28 -5.35 -2.26
N VAL A 120 -8.71 -4.16 -2.26
CA VAL A 120 -8.96 -3.08 -3.22
C VAL A 120 -7.66 -2.80 -3.97
N TYR A 121 -7.70 -2.93 -5.28
CA TYR A 121 -6.62 -2.54 -6.17
C TYR A 121 -6.95 -1.21 -6.82
N LEU A 122 -6.10 -0.21 -6.62
CA LEU A 122 -6.28 1.10 -7.25
C LEU A 122 -5.74 1.06 -8.68
N SER A 123 -6.65 1.03 -9.62
CA SER A 123 -6.37 1.11 -11.06
C SER A 123 -6.43 2.57 -11.55
N SER A 124 -6.21 2.78 -12.83
CA SER A 124 -6.30 4.09 -13.46
C SER A 124 -7.49 4.16 -14.41
N GLY A 125 -8.17 5.31 -14.45
CA GLY A 125 -9.19 5.59 -15.45
C GLY A 125 -8.68 5.55 -16.90
N ALA A 126 -7.36 5.68 -17.08
CA ALA A 126 -6.72 5.57 -18.39
C ALA A 126 -6.91 4.21 -19.07
N VAL A 127 -7.24 3.15 -18.34
CA VAL A 127 -7.56 1.83 -18.93
C VAL A 127 -8.86 1.84 -19.77
N TYR A 128 -9.69 2.83 -19.61
CA TYR A 128 -10.93 2.99 -20.36
C TYR A 128 -10.81 3.92 -21.59
N GLY A 129 -9.61 4.40 -21.86
CA GLY A 129 -9.29 5.23 -23.03
C GLY A 129 -9.34 6.72 -22.80
#